data_a91dffa930bbad59df86e4db90a28e0a
#
_entry.id   a91dffa930bbad59df86e4db90a28e0a
#
_cell.length_a   1.000
_cell.length_b   1.000
_cell.length_c   1.000
_cell.angle_alpha   90.00
_cell.angle_beta   90.00
_cell.angle_gamma   90.00
#
_symmetry.space_group_name_H-M   'P 1'
#
loop_
_entity.id
_entity.type
_entity.pdbx_description
1 polymer ?
#
loop_
_entity_poly.entity_id
_entity_poly.type
_entity_poly.pdbx_seq_one_letter_code
_entity_poly.pdbx_strand_id
1 'polypeptide(L)'
;MLFRSHLEYGVYLDGYMIGFVNDCGYDDEAIELGYVIDPAFKGRGFATEAVNAVINELHEMGFKKVVASFFEGNIGSRTVMEKCGMHLNGNSDYEEYRGKKYKCYECEMEL
;
A
#
# COMPACT_ATOMS: atom_id res chain seq x y z
N MET A 1 1.89 9.26 -21.95
CA MET A 1 1.43 8.94 -20.58
C MET A 1 -0.02 8.54 -20.58
N LEU A 2 -0.32 7.44 -19.92
CA LEU A 2 -1.70 7.02 -19.75
C LEU A 2 -2.31 7.75 -18.57
N PHE A 3 -3.47 8.35 -18.80
CA PHE A 3 -4.22 8.97 -17.72
C PHE A 3 -5.14 7.94 -17.09
N ARG A 4 -4.97 7.76 -15.80
CA ARG A 4 -5.91 7.01 -14.99
C ARG A 4 -6.25 7.86 -13.78
N SER A 5 -7.54 7.99 -13.52
CA SER A 5 -7.97 8.69 -12.32
C SER A 5 -7.74 7.80 -11.08
N HIS A 6 -7.64 6.50 -11.27
CA HIS A 6 -7.61 5.55 -10.17
C HIS A 6 -7.10 4.18 -10.62
N LEU A 7 -6.26 3.56 -9.76
CA LEU A 7 -5.82 2.18 -9.92
C LEU A 7 -6.37 1.35 -8.77
N GLU A 8 -6.98 0.22 -9.11
CA GLU A 8 -7.61 -0.64 -8.13
C GLU A 8 -7.45 -2.11 -8.55
N TYR A 9 -6.97 -2.94 -7.64
CA TYR A 9 -6.73 -4.35 -7.88
C TYR A 9 -7.41 -5.18 -6.80
N GLY A 10 -8.27 -6.11 -7.21
CA GLY A 10 -8.84 -7.08 -6.30
C GLY A 10 -7.83 -8.19 -6.01
N VAL A 11 -7.83 -8.68 -4.78
CA VAL A 11 -7.04 -9.83 -4.37
C VAL A 11 -7.97 -11.01 -4.19
N TYR A 12 -7.73 -12.09 -4.92
CA TYR A 12 -8.61 -13.25 -4.95
C TYR A 12 -7.91 -14.51 -4.49
N LEU A 13 -8.62 -15.31 -3.73
CA LEU A 13 -8.18 -16.64 -3.32
C LEU A 13 -9.32 -17.62 -3.66
N ASP A 14 -9.02 -18.62 -4.50
CA ASP A 14 -9.98 -19.63 -4.93
C ASP A 14 -11.29 -19.02 -5.47
N GLY A 15 -11.18 -17.90 -6.19
CA GLY A 15 -12.31 -17.22 -6.79
C GLY A 15 -13.05 -16.25 -5.87
N TYR A 16 -12.66 -16.13 -4.61
CA TYR A 16 -13.27 -15.20 -3.67
C TYR A 16 -12.37 -14.00 -3.43
N MET A 17 -12.96 -12.81 -3.44
CA MET A 17 -12.23 -11.59 -3.15
C MET A 17 -11.94 -11.50 -1.65
N ILE A 18 -10.65 -11.46 -1.29
CA ILE A 18 -10.22 -11.40 0.10
C ILE A 18 -9.61 -10.05 0.47
N GLY A 19 -9.48 -9.15 -0.48
CA GLY A 19 -8.92 -7.83 -0.24
C GLY A 19 -8.71 -7.05 -1.50
N PHE A 20 -8.04 -5.91 -1.37
CA PHE A 20 -7.71 -5.07 -2.52
C PHE A 20 -6.45 -4.25 -2.26
N VAL A 21 -5.85 -3.79 -3.36
CA VAL A 21 -4.77 -2.81 -3.38
C VAL A 21 -5.22 -1.67 -4.28
N ASN A 22 -5.10 -0.44 -3.82
CA ASN A 22 -5.51 0.72 -4.61
C ASN A 22 -4.51 1.86 -4.46
N ASP A 23 -4.57 2.83 -5.38
CA ASP A 23 -3.80 4.05 -5.19
C ASP A 23 -4.55 5.01 -4.26
N CYS A 24 -3.77 5.79 -3.52
CA CYS A 24 -4.26 6.89 -2.68
C CYS A 24 -3.85 8.24 -3.26
N GLY A 25 -3.36 8.25 -4.48
CA GLY A 25 -2.91 9.41 -5.22
C GLY A 25 -1.58 9.17 -5.91
N TYR A 26 -1.36 9.85 -7.02
CA TYR A 26 -0.11 9.73 -7.75
C TYR A 26 0.17 10.99 -8.57
N ASP A 27 1.47 11.18 -8.86
CA ASP A 27 1.94 12.18 -9.80
C ASP A 27 2.85 11.50 -10.84
N ASP A 28 3.65 12.27 -11.57
CA ASP A 28 4.51 11.71 -12.63
C ASP A 28 5.63 10.82 -12.11
N GLU A 29 5.97 10.90 -10.83
CA GLU A 29 7.11 10.19 -10.27
C GLU A 29 6.75 9.15 -9.22
N ALA A 30 5.76 9.43 -8.39
CA ALA A 30 5.45 8.63 -7.22
C ALA A 30 3.98 8.25 -7.17
N ILE A 31 3.70 7.11 -6.57
CA ILE A 31 2.34 6.66 -6.32
C ILE A 31 2.23 6.17 -4.88
N GLU A 32 1.16 6.57 -4.22
CA GLU A 32 0.85 6.10 -2.88
C GLU A 32 -0.12 4.94 -2.96
N LEU A 33 0.20 3.83 -2.27
CA LEU A 33 -0.63 2.63 -2.22
C LEU A 33 -1.33 2.48 -0.89
N GLY A 34 -2.59 2.05 -0.96
CA GLY A 34 -3.32 1.51 0.18
C GLY A 34 -3.69 0.06 -0.11
N TYR A 35 -3.89 -0.72 0.93
CA TYR A 35 -4.29 -2.12 0.78
C TYR A 35 -5.04 -2.61 2.00
N VAL A 36 -5.94 -3.54 1.77
CA VAL A 36 -6.74 -4.17 2.81
C VAL A 36 -6.83 -5.66 2.52
N ILE A 37 -6.68 -6.47 3.55
CA ILE A 37 -6.95 -7.92 3.49
C ILE A 37 -7.98 -8.22 4.56
N ASP A 38 -8.98 -9.04 4.22
CA ASP A 38 -9.98 -9.52 5.15
C ASP A 38 -9.28 -10.11 6.38
N PRO A 39 -9.70 -9.72 7.61
CA PRO A 39 -9.08 -10.23 8.84
C PRO A 39 -8.96 -11.74 8.94
N ALA A 40 -9.89 -12.49 8.32
CA ALA A 40 -9.84 -13.95 8.31
C ALA A 40 -8.61 -14.50 7.57
N PHE A 41 -7.96 -13.68 6.73
CA PHE A 41 -6.83 -14.10 5.91
C PHE A 41 -5.52 -13.41 6.29
N LYS A 42 -5.51 -12.66 7.39
CA LYS A 42 -4.29 -11.97 7.85
C LYS A 42 -3.26 -12.96 8.38
N GLY A 43 -2.00 -12.57 8.32
CA GLY A 43 -0.89 -13.37 8.82
C GLY A 43 -0.49 -14.53 7.94
N ARG A 44 -0.98 -14.59 6.71
CA ARG A 44 -0.72 -15.70 5.77
C ARG A 44 0.12 -15.26 4.55
N GLY A 45 0.61 -14.03 4.55
CA GLY A 45 1.45 -13.53 3.47
C GLY A 45 0.70 -12.99 2.24
N PHE A 46 -0.62 -13.00 2.23
CA PHE A 46 -1.41 -12.57 1.07
C PHE A 46 -1.21 -11.08 0.78
N ALA A 47 -1.17 -10.23 1.80
CA ALA A 47 -0.96 -8.80 1.59
C ALA A 47 0.41 -8.54 0.97
N THR A 48 1.46 -9.18 1.48
CA THR A 48 2.82 -9.05 0.94
C THR A 48 2.87 -9.48 -0.53
N GLU A 49 2.27 -10.62 -0.84
CA GLU A 49 2.23 -11.14 -2.21
C GLU A 49 1.49 -10.19 -3.14
N ALA A 50 0.31 -9.70 -2.72
CA ALA A 50 -0.49 -8.80 -3.52
C ALA A 50 0.21 -7.46 -3.75
N VAL A 51 0.78 -6.87 -2.71
CA VAL A 51 1.49 -5.59 -2.83
C VAL A 51 2.72 -5.74 -3.71
N ASN A 52 3.48 -6.81 -3.58
CA ASN A 52 4.62 -7.07 -4.45
C ASN A 52 4.21 -7.19 -5.93
N ALA A 53 3.10 -7.87 -6.20
CA ALA A 53 2.61 -8.00 -7.58
C ALA A 53 2.24 -6.63 -8.17
N VAL A 54 1.58 -5.79 -7.37
CA VAL A 54 1.22 -4.43 -7.80
C VAL A 54 2.47 -3.58 -8.00
N ILE A 55 3.46 -3.67 -7.12
CA ILE A 55 4.72 -2.93 -7.27
C ILE A 55 5.41 -3.28 -8.58
N ASN A 56 5.45 -4.56 -8.94
CA ASN A 56 6.01 -4.97 -10.23
C ASN A 56 5.26 -4.36 -11.41
N GLU A 57 3.94 -4.33 -11.33
CA GLU A 57 3.10 -3.68 -12.34
C GLU A 57 3.40 -2.19 -12.45
N LEU A 58 3.54 -1.50 -11.30
CA LEU A 58 3.85 -0.08 -11.27
C LEU A 58 5.22 0.22 -11.87
N HIS A 59 6.19 -0.65 -11.64
CA HIS A 59 7.50 -0.52 -12.26
C HIS A 59 7.38 -0.59 -13.79
N GLU A 60 6.63 -1.55 -14.32
CA GLU A 60 6.37 -1.68 -15.74
C GLU A 60 5.64 -0.47 -16.32
N MET A 61 4.78 0.17 -15.53
CA MET A 61 4.06 1.38 -15.94
C MET A 61 4.93 2.63 -15.95
N GLY A 62 6.15 2.58 -15.41
CA GLY A 62 7.09 3.68 -15.43
C GLY A 62 7.10 4.55 -14.18
N PHE A 63 6.39 4.20 -13.13
CA PHE A 63 6.51 4.92 -11.85
C PHE A 63 7.91 4.72 -11.28
N LYS A 64 8.44 5.78 -10.66
CA LYS A 64 9.81 5.78 -10.12
C LYS A 64 9.88 5.54 -8.64
N LYS A 65 8.78 5.72 -7.92
CA LYS A 65 8.74 5.57 -6.48
C LYS A 65 7.35 5.15 -6.03
N VAL A 66 7.31 4.26 -5.05
CA VAL A 66 6.07 3.92 -4.37
C VAL A 66 6.18 4.32 -2.90
N VAL A 67 5.10 4.86 -2.37
CA VAL A 67 4.97 5.21 -0.96
C VAL A 67 3.74 4.55 -0.37
N ALA A 68 3.75 4.32 0.93
CA ALA A 68 2.61 3.79 1.66
C ALA A 68 2.69 4.28 3.11
N SER A 69 1.53 4.47 3.73
CA SER A 69 1.46 4.97 5.10
C SER A 69 0.75 3.97 6.00
N PHE A 70 1.08 4.00 7.28
CA PHE A 70 0.44 3.17 8.28
C PHE A 70 0.22 3.96 9.57
N PHE A 71 -0.83 3.61 10.29
CA PHE A 71 -1.10 4.22 11.59
C PHE A 71 -0.11 3.71 12.63
N GLU A 72 0.28 4.60 13.54
CA GLU A 72 1.11 4.23 14.69
C GLU A 72 0.49 3.05 15.42
N GLY A 73 1.30 2.03 15.70
CA GLY A 73 0.85 0.79 16.32
C GLY A 73 0.38 -0.28 15.35
N ASN A 74 0.17 0.04 14.07
CA ASN A 74 -0.21 -0.97 13.09
C ASN A 74 1.04 -1.71 12.58
N ILE A 75 1.54 -2.61 13.40
CA ILE A 75 2.76 -3.38 13.12
C ILE A 75 2.57 -4.29 11.91
N GLY A 76 1.38 -4.84 11.73
CA GLY A 76 1.09 -5.71 10.59
C GLY A 76 1.28 -5.02 9.26
N SER A 77 0.77 -3.80 9.13
CA SER A 77 0.92 -3.01 7.91
C SER A 77 2.39 -2.64 7.66
N ARG A 78 3.10 -2.21 8.71
CA ARG A 78 4.53 -1.91 8.62
C ARG A 78 5.32 -3.12 8.16
N THR A 79 5.01 -4.30 8.70
CA THR A 79 5.68 -5.54 8.34
C THR A 79 5.50 -5.86 6.84
N VAL A 80 4.30 -5.67 6.31
CA VAL A 80 4.04 -5.86 4.87
C VAL A 80 4.90 -4.92 4.05
N MET A 81 4.94 -3.63 4.41
CA MET A 81 5.75 -2.64 3.70
C MET A 81 7.24 -3.01 3.71
N GLU A 82 7.77 -3.39 4.88
CA GLU A 82 9.17 -3.77 5.01
C GLU A 82 9.50 -5.02 4.19
N LYS A 83 8.62 -6.02 4.19
CA LYS A 83 8.81 -7.24 3.40
C LYS A 83 8.78 -6.95 1.89
N CYS A 84 8.07 -5.91 1.47
CA CYS A 84 8.04 -5.49 0.08
C CYS A 84 9.24 -4.63 -0.31
N GLY A 85 10.12 -4.29 0.62
CA GLY A 85 11.32 -3.51 0.36
C GLY A 85 11.20 -2.03 0.66
N MET A 86 10.09 -1.61 1.25
CA MET A 86 9.92 -0.21 1.65
C MET A 86 10.61 0.07 2.98
N HIS A 87 11.02 1.32 3.17
CA HIS A 87 11.65 1.77 4.40
C HIS A 87 11.03 3.10 4.84
N LEU A 88 11.12 3.39 6.14
CA LEU A 88 10.67 4.66 6.68
C LEU A 88 11.45 5.80 6.05
N ASN A 89 10.75 6.86 5.62
CA ASN A 89 11.39 8.02 4.99
C ASN A 89 11.44 9.25 5.88
N GLY A 90 11.01 9.15 7.12
CA GLY A 90 11.01 10.26 8.08
C GLY A 90 9.76 11.14 8.03
N ASN A 91 8.90 10.97 7.05
CA ASN A 91 7.65 11.72 6.98
C ASN A 91 6.62 11.14 7.93
N SER A 92 5.87 12.03 8.57
CA SER A 92 4.76 11.64 9.43
C SER A 92 3.69 12.72 9.38
N ASP A 93 2.46 12.35 9.69
CA ASP A 93 1.33 13.26 9.70
C ASP A 93 0.27 12.70 10.65
N TYR A 94 -0.79 13.47 10.84
CA TYR A 94 -1.93 13.05 11.65
C TYR A 94 -3.16 12.94 10.78
N GLU A 95 -3.89 11.85 10.93
CA GLU A 95 -5.17 11.67 10.27
C GLU A 95 -6.28 11.54 11.30
N GLU A 96 -7.40 12.18 11.03
CA GLU A 96 -8.58 12.07 11.87
C GLU A 96 -9.43 10.90 11.41
N TYR A 97 -9.75 10.02 12.35
CA TYR A 97 -10.62 8.88 12.11
C TYR A 97 -11.55 8.70 13.29
N ARG A 98 -12.84 8.76 13.02
CA ARG A 98 -13.90 8.66 14.03
C ARG A 98 -13.70 9.62 15.21
N GLY A 99 -13.36 10.88 14.91
CA GLY A 99 -13.18 11.92 15.91
C GLY A 99 -11.88 11.89 16.69
N LYS A 100 -10.97 10.98 16.36
CA LYS A 100 -9.65 10.91 16.98
C LYS A 100 -8.56 11.14 15.93
N LYS A 101 -7.48 11.77 16.38
CA LYS A 101 -6.29 11.95 15.54
C LYS A 101 -5.32 10.83 15.79
N TYR A 102 -4.85 10.23 14.71
CA TYR A 102 -3.86 9.16 14.74
C TYR A 102 -2.61 9.61 14.00
N LYS A 103 -1.46 9.30 14.55
CA LYS A 103 -0.20 9.56 13.88
C LYS A 103 0.05 8.49 12.83
N CYS A 104 0.45 8.93 11.63
CA CYS A 104 0.76 8.07 10.50
C CYS A 104 2.23 8.23 10.14
N TYR A 105 2.87 7.14 9.77
CA TYR A 105 4.24 7.13 9.27
C TYR A 105 4.23 6.69 7.82
N GLU A 106 5.21 7.19 7.08
CA GLU A 106 5.32 6.88 5.65
C GLU A 106 6.55 6.04 5.37
N CYS A 107 6.36 5.03 4.53
CA CYS A 107 7.43 4.23 3.95
C CYS A 107 7.51 4.49 2.46
N GLU A 108 8.68 4.28 1.89
CA GLU A 108 8.87 4.42 0.45
C GLU A 108 9.93 3.46 -0.07
N MET A 109 9.89 3.25 -1.39
CA MET A 109 10.97 2.57 -2.11
C MET A 109 11.08 3.11 -3.52
N GLU A 110 12.30 3.11 -4.04
CA GLU A 110 12.57 3.41 -5.44
C GLU A 110 12.22 2.20 -6.31
N LEU A 111 11.67 2.46 -7.48
CA LEU A 111 11.33 1.42 -8.46
C LEU A 111 12.35 1.31 -9.58
#